data_eb3c4c6962f65a04aae5b8000321cc60
#
_entry.id   eb3c4c6962f65a04aae5b8000321cc60
#
_cell.length_a   1.000
_cell.length_b   1.000
_cell.length_c   1.000
_cell.angle_alpha   90.00
_cell.angle_beta   90.00
_cell.angle_gamma   90.00
#
_symmetry.space_group_name_H-M   'P 1'
#
loop_
_entity.id
_entity.type
_entity.pdbx_description
1 polymer ?
#
loop_
_entity_poly.entity_id
_entity_poly.type
_entity_poly.pdbx_seq_one_letter_code
_entity_poly.pdbx_strand_id
1 'polypeptide(L)'
;MKKLLAAAVAAVMTMSASMAMADGAIKIGEIGPLTGAAAIYGTAVANGAQIAIDELNARGGQQYELNAQDDEADAEKSVNAYNNLLDWGAQMMLATVTTNPCIAVGAQAYEDRVFMLTPSASSADVTADKDNVYQVCFTDPAQGTASAQYISEHNLATKVAVIYNNADAYSTGIYQTFDAKAEELGLDIVAVSTFTDDTTDFSVQVTAAKEAGADLVFLPIYYTPASMILMQANTMGYAPIFFGCDGMDGILAIEGFDTSLAEGLMMLTPFAADAQDEKTVSFVTKYQEQFGGVPNQFAADAYDGIYALAAACEKAGVTADTSVEDACDMVIAAMQEIQVEGLTGTMTWDATGSVTKTPTAVVIKDGAYVSAE
;
A
#
# COMPACT_ATOMS: atom_id res chain seq x y z
N MET A 1 -30.85 78.45 -12.51
CA MET A 1 -31.27 77.06 -12.74
C MET A 1 -30.03 76.21 -12.61
N LYS A 2 -29.75 75.68 -11.41
CA LYS A 2 -28.56 74.85 -11.08
C LYS A 2 -29.06 73.46 -10.87
N LYS A 3 -28.65 72.52 -11.72
CA LYS A 3 -28.91 71.09 -11.56
C LYS A 3 -27.83 70.49 -10.61
N LEU A 4 -28.26 69.98 -9.47
CA LEU A 4 -27.44 69.19 -8.57
C LEU A 4 -27.36 67.76 -9.09
N LEU A 5 -26.17 67.28 -9.41
CA LEU A 5 -25.87 65.86 -9.62
C LEU A 5 -25.51 65.25 -8.26
N ALA A 6 -26.30 64.30 -7.81
CA ALA A 6 -25.96 63.43 -6.69
C ALA A 6 -25.20 62.24 -7.24
N ALA A 7 -23.92 62.10 -6.84
CA ALA A 7 -23.12 60.92 -7.09
C ALA A 7 -23.31 59.93 -5.95
N ALA A 8 -23.93 58.79 -6.20
CA ALA A 8 -23.98 57.67 -5.27
C ALA A 8 -22.67 56.85 -5.40
N VAL A 9 -21.86 56.88 -4.37
CA VAL A 9 -20.68 56.00 -4.20
C VAL A 9 -21.17 54.71 -3.60
N ALA A 10 -21.26 53.66 -4.43
CA ALA A 10 -21.47 52.28 -3.94
C ALA A 10 -20.13 51.77 -3.41
N ALA A 11 -20.00 51.66 -2.08
CA ALA A 11 -18.90 50.95 -1.47
C ALA A 11 -19.09 49.44 -1.62
N VAL A 12 -18.34 48.83 -2.53
CA VAL A 12 -18.22 47.38 -2.61
C VAL A 12 -17.28 46.97 -1.45
N MET A 13 -17.86 46.47 -0.37
CA MET A 13 -17.10 45.72 0.64
C MET A 13 -16.73 44.36 0.06
N THR A 14 -15.52 44.23 -0.44
CA THR A 14 -14.89 42.94 -0.64
C THR A 14 -14.60 42.38 0.74
N MET A 15 -15.43 41.44 1.19
CA MET A 15 -15.05 40.53 2.29
C MET A 15 -13.92 39.65 1.76
N SER A 16 -12.69 40.06 2.02
CA SER A 16 -11.54 39.17 2.04
C SER A 16 -11.77 38.23 3.23
N ALA A 17 -12.24 37.02 2.98
CA ALA A 17 -12.08 35.95 3.92
C ALA A 17 -10.56 35.70 4.02
N SER A 18 -9.92 36.34 5.02
CA SER A 18 -8.62 35.89 5.48
C SER A 18 -8.85 34.48 6.03
N MET A 19 -8.50 33.45 5.22
CA MET A 19 -8.21 32.14 5.81
C MET A 19 -7.13 32.41 6.84
N ALA A 20 -7.47 32.30 8.13
CA ALA A 20 -6.47 32.23 9.17
C ALA A 20 -5.61 31.03 8.82
N MET A 21 -4.36 31.28 8.45
CA MET A 21 -3.36 30.22 8.39
C MET A 21 -3.31 29.62 9.80
N ALA A 22 -3.61 28.34 9.94
CA ALA A 22 -3.41 27.66 11.22
C ALA A 22 -1.92 27.80 11.56
N ASP A 23 -1.62 28.34 12.75
CA ASP A 23 -0.24 28.41 13.24
C ASP A 23 0.18 26.99 13.63
N GLY A 24 0.78 26.23 12.67
CA GLY A 24 1.27 24.88 12.89
C GLY A 24 0.97 23.92 11.73
N ALA A 25 1.68 22.81 11.73
CA ALA A 25 1.49 21.71 10.80
C ALA A 25 0.73 20.55 11.47
N ILE A 26 -0.17 19.90 10.73
CA ILE A 26 -0.71 18.59 11.14
C ILE A 26 0.43 17.58 11.06
N LYS A 27 0.66 16.87 12.16
CA LYS A 27 1.74 15.89 12.28
C LYS A 27 1.24 14.50 11.98
N ILE A 28 1.83 13.86 10.96
CA ILE A 28 1.54 12.51 10.54
C ILE A 28 2.73 11.62 10.89
N GLY A 29 2.50 10.59 11.69
CA GLY A 29 3.48 9.54 11.95
C GLY A 29 3.47 8.51 10.83
N GLU A 30 4.64 8.08 10.36
CA GLU A 30 4.79 6.96 9.44
C GLU A 30 5.59 5.85 10.12
N ILE A 31 5.15 4.59 9.96
CA ILE A 31 5.84 3.42 10.50
C ILE A 31 5.96 2.39 9.40
N GLY A 32 7.16 1.95 9.14
CA GLY A 32 7.41 0.89 8.17
C GLY A 32 8.85 0.39 8.23
N PRO A 33 9.17 -0.72 7.53
CA PRO A 33 10.51 -1.29 7.51
C PRO A 33 11.43 -0.44 6.63
N LEU A 34 12.21 0.45 7.25
CA LEU A 34 13.23 1.24 6.55
C LEU A 34 14.53 0.45 6.40
N THR A 35 14.69 -0.61 7.21
CA THR A 35 15.80 -1.56 7.14
C THR A 35 15.29 -3.01 7.17
N GLY A 36 16.18 -3.99 6.94
CA GLY A 36 15.84 -5.41 6.98
C GLY A 36 15.23 -5.97 5.68
N ALA A 37 14.59 -7.15 5.79
CA ALA A 37 14.17 -7.96 4.64
C ALA A 37 13.01 -7.37 3.82
N ALA A 38 12.29 -6.38 4.35
CA ALA A 38 11.17 -5.71 3.72
C ALA A 38 11.45 -4.20 3.45
N ALA A 39 12.70 -3.77 3.55
CA ALA A 39 13.10 -2.36 3.48
C ALA A 39 12.71 -1.66 2.16
N ILE A 40 12.59 -2.40 1.07
CA ILE A 40 12.16 -1.85 -0.23
C ILE A 40 10.74 -1.29 -0.13
N TYR A 41 9.85 -1.92 0.64
CA TYR A 41 8.48 -1.43 0.82
C TYR A 41 8.44 -0.15 1.67
N GLY A 42 9.03 -0.19 2.89
CA GLY A 42 8.96 0.94 3.81
C GLY A 42 9.67 2.19 3.28
N THR A 43 10.84 2.01 2.65
CA THR A 43 11.54 3.11 1.98
C THR A 43 10.69 3.73 0.86
N ALA A 44 9.98 2.90 0.09
CA ALA A 44 9.09 3.39 -0.96
C ALA A 44 7.89 4.16 -0.38
N VAL A 45 7.30 3.66 0.72
CA VAL A 45 6.22 4.33 1.45
C VAL A 45 6.66 5.70 1.95
N ALA A 46 7.78 5.78 2.67
CA ALA A 46 8.31 7.04 3.20
C ALA A 46 8.58 8.05 2.07
N ASN A 47 9.17 7.61 0.96
CA ASN A 47 9.45 8.45 -0.20
C ASN A 47 8.18 8.95 -0.88
N GLY A 48 7.20 8.07 -1.10
CA GLY A 48 5.91 8.44 -1.71
C GLY A 48 5.12 9.41 -0.86
N ALA A 49 5.06 9.17 0.45
CA ALA A 49 4.44 10.05 1.43
C ALA A 49 5.12 11.43 1.47
N GLN A 50 6.46 11.48 1.42
CA GLN A 50 7.20 12.76 1.43
C GLN A 50 6.89 13.59 0.18
N ILE A 51 6.81 12.98 -1.02
CA ILE A 51 6.41 13.71 -2.23
C ILE A 51 5.04 14.35 -2.06
N ALA A 52 4.06 13.60 -1.51
CA ALA A 52 2.71 14.12 -1.30
C ALA A 52 2.69 15.28 -0.28
N ILE A 53 3.42 15.16 0.83
CA ILE A 53 3.58 16.21 1.83
C ILE A 53 4.17 17.48 1.20
N ASP A 54 5.25 17.35 0.43
CA ASP A 54 5.90 18.48 -0.23
C ASP A 54 4.95 19.19 -1.22
N GLU A 55 4.17 18.42 -1.98
CA GLU A 55 3.18 18.98 -2.89
C GLU A 55 2.03 19.70 -2.19
N LEU A 56 1.50 19.12 -1.11
CA LEU A 56 0.45 19.72 -0.31
C LEU A 56 0.93 21.04 0.32
N ASN A 57 2.11 21.04 0.91
CA ASN A 57 2.72 22.22 1.53
C ASN A 57 3.01 23.32 0.50
N ALA A 58 3.45 22.95 -0.71
CA ALA A 58 3.69 23.90 -1.79
C ALA A 58 2.42 24.60 -2.31
N ARG A 59 1.24 23.97 -2.16
CA ARG A 59 -0.05 24.59 -2.55
C ARG A 59 -0.45 25.73 -1.61
N GLY A 60 0.13 25.78 -0.42
CA GLY A 60 -0.29 26.68 0.66
C GLY A 60 -1.56 26.21 1.37
N GLY A 61 -1.95 26.90 2.45
CA GLY A 61 -3.04 26.47 3.33
C GLY A 61 -2.53 25.64 4.51
N GLN A 62 -3.27 24.59 4.92
CA GLN A 62 -2.85 23.70 5.98
C GLN A 62 -1.50 23.04 5.64
N GLN A 63 -0.58 23.11 6.57
CA GLN A 63 0.74 22.48 6.44
C GLN A 63 0.74 21.12 7.13
N TYR A 64 1.60 20.22 6.65
CA TYR A 64 1.77 18.87 7.15
C TYR A 64 3.24 18.57 7.43
N GLU A 65 3.51 17.82 8.50
CA GLU A 65 4.83 17.28 8.83
C GLU A 65 4.75 15.76 8.88
N LEU A 66 5.74 15.09 8.30
CA LEU A 66 5.90 13.64 8.31
C LEU A 66 7.10 13.26 9.18
N ASN A 67 6.94 12.23 10.03
CA ASN A 67 8.04 11.61 10.76
C ASN A 67 7.96 10.09 10.55
N ALA A 68 8.97 9.55 9.85
CA ALA A 68 9.07 8.13 9.53
C ALA A 68 9.94 7.39 10.56
N GLN A 69 9.46 6.25 11.04
CA GLN A 69 10.13 5.40 12.03
C GLN A 69 10.28 3.98 11.47
N ASP A 70 11.48 3.42 11.66
CA ASP A 70 11.81 2.05 11.25
C ASP A 70 11.23 1.02 12.22
N ASP A 71 10.51 0.04 11.71
CA ASP A 71 9.99 -1.09 12.48
C ASP A 71 10.65 -2.43 12.11
N GLU A 72 11.49 -2.47 11.08
CA GLU A 72 12.11 -3.68 10.55
C GLU A 72 11.10 -4.82 10.25
N ALA A 73 9.82 -4.47 10.01
CA ALA A 73 8.68 -5.39 9.89
C ALA A 73 8.45 -6.27 11.16
N ASP A 74 8.83 -5.78 12.32
CA ASP A 74 8.68 -6.43 13.62
C ASP A 74 7.58 -5.77 14.44
N ALA A 75 6.63 -6.57 14.97
CA ALA A 75 5.47 -6.06 15.69
C ALA A 75 5.80 -5.30 16.98
N GLU A 76 6.83 -5.73 17.74
CA GLU A 76 7.23 -5.06 18.97
C GLU A 76 7.92 -3.73 18.67
N LYS A 77 8.77 -3.68 17.63
CA LYS A 77 9.41 -2.44 17.18
C LYS A 77 8.39 -1.46 16.64
N SER A 78 7.37 -1.93 15.92
CA SER A 78 6.28 -1.09 15.40
C SER A 78 5.50 -0.41 16.53
N VAL A 79 5.16 -1.14 17.60
CA VAL A 79 4.51 -0.55 18.79
C VAL A 79 5.41 0.47 19.47
N ASN A 80 6.73 0.23 19.54
CA ASN A 80 7.67 1.20 20.09
C ASN A 80 7.76 2.45 19.19
N ALA A 81 7.80 2.29 17.87
CA ALA A 81 7.79 3.40 16.93
C ALA A 81 6.50 4.23 17.03
N TYR A 82 5.35 3.57 17.18
CA TYR A 82 4.06 4.22 17.43
C TYR A 82 4.10 5.11 18.67
N ASN A 83 4.58 4.60 19.80
CA ASN A 83 4.70 5.39 21.03
C ASN A 83 5.64 6.60 20.86
N ASN A 84 6.78 6.42 20.18
CA ASN A 84 7.70 7.52 19.88
C ASN A 84 7.04 8.61 19.02
N LEU A 85 6.18 8.23 18.08
CA LEU A 85 5.45 9.18 17.23
C LEU A 85 4.38 9.93 18.01
N LEU A 86 3.69 9.30 18.94
CA LEU A 86 2.78 9.99 19.86
C LEU A 86 3.53 10.99 20.73
N ASP A 87 4.70 10.64 21.28
CA ASP A 87 5.56 11.55 22.04
C ASP A 87 6.07 12.72 21.19
N TRP A 88 6.29 12.53 19.89
CA TRP A 88 6.59 13.61 18.95
C TRP A 88 5.39 14.52 18.69
N GLY A 89 4.18 14.05 18.99
CA GLY A 89 2.92 14.76 18.82
C GLY A 89 2.20 14.46 17.51
N ALA A 90 2.35 13.27 16.96
CA ALA A 90 1.56 12.81 15.81
C ALA A 90 0.07 12.85 16.14
N GLN A 91 -0.74 13.38 15.23
CA GLN A 91 -2.20 13.48 15.37
C GLN A 91 -2.90 12.31 14.68
N MET A 92 -2.24 11.67 13.73
CA MET A 92 -2.71 10.49 12.98
C MET A 92 -1.52 9.72 12.40
N MET A 93 -1.76 8.50 11.93
CA MET A 93 -0.73 7.61 11.43
C MET A 93 -0.98 7.19 9.98
N LEU A 94 0.06 7.24 9.16
CA LEU A 94 0.20 6.47 7.92
C LEU A 94 1.02 5.22 8.28
N ALA A 95 0.38 4.13 8.71
CA ALA A 95 1.07 3.02 9.38
C ALA A 95 0.24 1.72 9.39
N THR A 96 0.83 0.55 9.47
CA THR A 96 2.20 0.23 9.11
C THR A 96 2.23 -0.37 7.70
N VAL A 97 3.41 -0.75 7.21
CA VAL A 97 3.56 -1.27 5.84
C VAL A 97 3.22 -2.75 5.74
N THR A 98 3.65 -3.57 6.71
CA THR A 98 3.42 -5.02 6.71
C THR A 98 2.30 -5.42 7.69
N THR A 99 1.62 -6.54 7.40
CA THR A 99 0.36 -6.91 8.05
C THR A 99 0.49 -7.21 9.55
N ASN A 100 1.41 -8.10 9.97
CA ASN A 100 1.53 -8.47 11.38
C ASN A 100 1.86 -7.27 12.29
N PRO A 101 2.81 -6.39 11.95
CA PRO A 101 3.02 -5.11 12.63
C PRO A 101 1.77 -4.23 12.67
N CYS A 102 1.03 -4.15 11.55
CA CYS A 102 -0.16 -3.32 11.45
C CYS A 102 -1.29 -3.80 12.39
N ILE A 103 -1.48 -5.09 12.53
CA ILE A 103 -2.45 -5.66 13.47
C ILE A 103 -2.08 -5.25 14.91
N ALA A 104 -0.79 -5.33 15.27
CA ALA A 104 -0.32 -4.96 16.61
C ALA A 104 -0.48 -3.47 16.92
N VAL A 105 -0.05 -2.60 15.99
CA VAL A 105 -0.20 -1.13 16.14
C VAL A 105 -1.66 -0.72 16.07
N GLY A 106 -2.47 -1.33 15.19
CA GLY A 106 -3.89 -1.04 15.06
C GLY A 106 -4.68 -1.33 16.32
N ALA A 107 -4.30 -2.37 17.09
CA ALA A 107 -4.90 -2.63 18.40
C ALA A 107 -4.61 -1.50 19.39
N GLN A 108 -3.37 -0.97 19.41
CA GLN A 108 -2.97 0.13 20.27
C GLN A 108 -3.65 1.45 19.83
N ALA A 109 -3.65 1.74 18.53
CA ALA A 109 -4.28 2.94 17.96
C ALA A 109 -5.79 2.97 18.23
N TYR A 110 -6.44 1.80 18.29
CA TYR A 110 -7.86 1.68 18.64
C TYR A 110 -8.11 2.09 20.10
N GLU A 111 -7.31 1.60 21.04
CA GLU A 111 -7.43 1.92 22.47
C GLU A 111 -7.10 3.40 22.74
N ASP A 112 -6.09 3.95 22.06
CA ASP A 112 -5.62 5.33 22.23
C ASP A 112 -6.46 6.35 21.43
N ARG A 113 -7.42 5.88 20.65
CA ARG A 113 -8.26 6.70 19.76
C ARG A 113 -7.45 7.55 18.78
N VAL A 114 -6.48 6.93 18.11
CA VAL A 114 -5.66 7.53 17.05
C VAL A 114 -6.12 7.04 15.69
N PHE A 115 -6.39 7.94 14.75
CA PHE A 115 -6.74 7.51 13.37
C PHE A 115 -5.51 6.92 12.68
N MET A 116 -5.69 5.75 12.08
CA MET A 116 -4.64 5.03 11.39
C MET A 116 -5.09 4.65 9.97
N LEU A 117 -4.29 5.01 8.97
CA LEU A 117 -4.46 4.61 7.58
C LEU A 117 -3.23 3.82 7.16
N THR A 118 -3.39 2.52 6.87
CA THR A 118 -2.25 1.76 6.34
C THR A 118 -2.13 1.91 4.83
N PRO A 119 -0.90 2.15 4.32
CA PRO A 119 -0.67 2.20 2.89
C PRO A 119 -0.73 0.82 2.23
N SER A 120 -0.37 -0.26 2.95
CA SER A 120 -0.17 -1.55 2.30
C SER A 120 -0.46 -2.81 3.13
N ALA A 121 -0.67 -2.70 4.44
CA ALA A 121 -1.07 -3.86 5.23
C ALA A 121 -2.49 -4.30 4.84
N SER A 122 -2.58 -5.41 4.12
CA SER A 122 -3.73 -5.75 3.27
C SER A 122 -4.67 -6.81 3.85
N SER A 123 -4.31 -7.45 4.97
CA SER A 123 -5.17 -8.44 5.63
C SER A 123 -6.47 -7.82 6.13
N ALA A 124 -7.56 -8.60 6.07
CA ALA A 124 -8.84 -8.22 6.67
C ALA A 124 -8.76 -8.05 8.20
N ASP A 125 -7.80 -8.70 8.86
CA ASP A 125 -7.60 -8.61 10.30
C ASP A 125 -7.10 -7.23 10.75
N VAL A 126 -6.54 -6.44 9.83
CA VAL A 126 -6.03 -5.09 10.10
C VAL A 126 -7.15 -4.16 10.56
N THR A 127 -8.28 -4.16 9.88
CA THR A 127 -9.44 -3.30 10.20
C THR A 127 -10.49 -3.98 11.08
N ALA A 128 -10.39 -5.30 11.27
CA ALA A 128 -11.40 -6.07 12.01
C ALA A 128 -11.64 -5.50 13.40
N ASP A 129 -12.93 -5.28 13.73
CA ASP A 129 -13.40 -4.77 15.02
C ASP A 129 -12.84 -3.38 15.43
N LYS A 130 -12.36 -2.58 14.44
CA LYS A 130 -11.80 -1.23 14.66
C LYS A 130 -12.47 -0.24 13.70
N ASP A 131 -12.96 0.87 14.23
CA ASP A 131 -13.62 1.92 13.45
C ASP A 131 -12.67 3.05 13.02
N ASN A 132 -11.44 3.05 13.52
CA ASN A 132 -10.43 4.08 13.32
C ASN A 132 -9.19 3.59 12.53
N VAL A 133 -9.20 2.35 12.05
CA VAL A 133 -8.13 1.76 11.23
C VAL A 133 -8.65 1.51 9.82
N TYR A 134 -8.00 2.13 8.84
CA TYR A 134 -8.40 2.14 7.43
C TYR A 134 -7.26 1.65 6.54
N GLN A 135 -7.60 1.15 5.35
CA GLN A 135 -6.64 0.65 4.35
C GLN A 135 -6.69 1.48 3.07
N VAL A 136 -5.54 1.68 2.42
CA VAL A 136 -5.44 2.23 1.05
C VAL A 136 -5.26 1.12 0.03
N CYS A 137 -4.62 0.02 0.42
CA CYS A 137 -4.12 -1.03 -0.44
C CYS A 137 -5.20 -1.98 -0.99
N PHE A 138 -4.80 -2.76 -1.98
CA PHE A 138 -5.55 -3.89 -2.51
C PHE A 138 -5.57 -5.04 -1.49
N THR A 139 -6.75 -5.38 -0.95
CA THR A 139 -6.88 -6.27 0.20
C THR A 139 -6.58 -7.74 -0.11
N ASP A 140 -6.09 -8.52 0.87
CA ASP A 140 -5.80 -9.95 0.72
C ASP A 140 -6.95 -10.77 0.15
N PRO A 141 -8.19 -10.62 0.63
CA PRO A 141 -9.33 -11.35 0.05
C PRO A 141 -9.54 -11.02 -1.42
N ALA A 142 -9.32 -9.78 -1.82
CA ALA A 142 -9.45 -9.36 -3.20
C ALA A 142 -8.26 -9.86 -4.04
N GLN A 143 -7.03 -9.85 -3.51
CA GLN A 143 -5.83 -10.37 -4.18
C GLN A 143 -5.94 -11.87 -4.48
N GLY A 144 -6.31 -12.69 -3.48
CA GLY A 144 -6.46 -14.13 -3.67
C GLY A 144 -7.55 -14.47 -4.69
N THR A 145 -8.73 -13.84 -4.56
CA THR A 145 -9.85 -14.04 -5.49
C THR A 145 -9.49 -13.62 -6.92
N ALA A 146 -8.92 -12.44 -7.10
CA ALA A 146 -8.56 -11.93 -8.42
C ALA A 146 -7.43 -12.76 -9.08
N SER A 147 -6.46 -13.24 -8.29
CA SER A 147 -5.39 -14.10 -8.79
C SER A 147 -5.92 -15.41 -9.36
N ALA A 148 -6.81 -16.11 -8.65
CA ALA A 148 -7.44 -17.32 -9.14
C ALA A 148 -8.29 -17.08 -10.40
N GLN A 149 -9.04 -15.95 -10.42
CA GLN A 149 -9.83 -15.55 -11.60
C GLN A 149 -8.92 -15.29 -12.80
N TYR A 150 -7.86 -14.50 -12.63
CA TYR A 150 -6.94 -14.14 -13.70
C TYR A 150 -6.25 -15.38 -14.29
N ILE A 151 -5.75 -16.28 -13.44
CA ILE A 151 -5.12 -17.54 -13.88
C ILE A 151 -6.11 -18.38 -14.70
N SER A 152 -7.36 -18.48 -14.25
CA SER A 152 -8.41 -19.24 -14.93
C SER A 152 -8.84 -18.60 -16.26
N GLU A 153 -9.15 -17.31 -16.27
CA GLU A 153 -9.66 -16.59 -17.45
C GLU A 153 -8.65 -16.54 -18.59
N HIS A 154 -7.35 -16.41 -18.25
CA HIS A 154 -6.27 -16.37 -19.22
C HIS A 154 -5.69 -17.75 -19.54
N ASN A 155 -6.20 -18.83 -18.92
CA ASN A 155 -5.72 -20.20 -19.09
C ASN A 155 -4.20 -20.31 -18.91
N LEU A 156 -3.66 -19.66 -17.87
CA LEU A 156 -2.22 -19.57 -17.65
C LEU A 156 -1.60 -20.90 -17.25
N ALA A 157 -2.37 -21.80 -16.65
CA ALA A 157 -1.87 -23.06 -16.12
C ALA A 157 -2.91 -24.18 -16.25
N THR A 158 -2.40 -25.43 -16.28
CA THR A 158 -3.20 -26.63 -16.13
C THR A 158 -3.06 -27.25 -14.74
N LYS A 159 -1.94 -26.99 -14.06
CA LYS A 159 -1.63 -27.49 -12.72
C LYS A 159 -0.94 -26.41 -11.90
N VAL A 160 -1.56 -26.02 -10.81
CA VAL A 160 -1.05 -24.96 -9.93
C VAL A 160 -0.43 -25.56 -8.68
N ALA A 161 0.76 -25.12 -8.32
CA ALA A 161 1.29 -25.30 -6.96
C ALA A 161 1.21 -23.97 -6.19
N VAL A 162 1.07 -24.05 -4.86
CA VAL A 162 1.09 -22.88 -3.99
C VAL A 162 2.22 -23.03 -2.97
N ILE A 163 3.00 -21.97 -2.77
CA ILE A 163 3.99 -21.90 -1.69
C ILE A 163 3.72 -20.62 -0.90
N TYR A 164 3.38 -20.75 0.38
CA TYR A 164 3.00 -19.60 1.20
C TYR A 164 3.61 -19.65 2.61
N ASN A 165 3.71 -18.48 3.25
CA ASN A 165 4.18 -18.36 4.64
C ASN A 165 2.99 -18.55 5.59
N ASN A 166 2.99 -19.64 6.36
CA ASN A 166 1.91 -19.94 7.29
C ASN A 166 2.04 -19.27 8.67
N ALA A 167 3.09 -18.48 8.88
CA ALA A 167 3.28 -17.65 10.07
C ALA A 167 2.86 -16.18 9.83
N ASP A 168 2.56 -15.81 8.59
CA ASP A 168 2.18 -14.45 8.20
C ASP A 168 0.69 -14.36 7.83
N ALA A 169 -0.02 -13.42 8.43
CA ALA A 169 -1.45 -13.21 8.19
C ALA A 169 -1.75 -12.77 6.75
N TYR A 170 -0.88 -11.93 6.14
CA TYR A 170 -0.94 -11.55 4.74
C TYR A 170 -0.95 -12.78 3.82
N SER A 171 0.11 -13.57 3.92
CA SER A 171 0.31 -14.74 3.07
C SER A 171 -0.79 -15.78 3.21
N THR A 172 -1.22 -16.02 4.45
CA THR A 172 -2.30 -16.97 4.79
C THR A 172 -3.66 -16.46 4.29
N GLY A 173 -3.96 -15.18 4.45
CA GLY A 173 -5.22 -14.56 4.02
C GLY A 173 -5.43 -14.63 2.51
N ILE A 174 -4.39 -14.32 1.74
CA ILE A 174 -4.43 -14.45 0.27
C ILE A 174 -4.59 -15.91 -0.15
N TYR A 175 -3.81 -16.83 0.47
CA TYR A 175 -3.93 -18.26 0.14
C TYR A 175 -5.36 -18.78 0.36
N GLN A 176 -5.97 -18.46 1.48
CA GLN A 176 -7.32 -18.94 1.82
C GLN A 176 -8.37 -18.52 0.79
N THR A 177 -8.33 -17.28 0.35
CA THR A 177 -9.29 -16.77 -0.65
C THR A 177 -8.95 -17.23 -2.07
N PHE A 178 -7.67 -17.41 -2.39
CA PHE A 178 -7.23 -18.06 -3.62
C PHE A 178 -7.72 -19.49 -3.71
N ASP A 179 -7.52 -20.31 -2.68
CA ASP A 179 -7.90 -21.72 -2.62
C ASP A 179 -9.41 -21.89 -2.79
N ALA A 180 -10.21 -21.12 -2.05
CA ALA A 180 -11.66 -21.13 -2.18
C ALA A 180 -12.14 -20.75 -3.58
N LYS A 181 -11.52 -19.74 -4.20
CA LYS A 181 -11.89 -19.32 -5.55
C LYS A 181 -11.38 -20.30 -6.62
N ALA A 182 -10.21 -20.89 -6.42
CA ALA A 182 -9.66 -21.93 -7.28
C ALA A 182 -10.56 -23.17 -7.33
N GLU A 183 -11.10 -23.61 -6.16
CA GLU A 183 -12.08 -24.69 -6.09
C GLU A 183 -13.35 -24.35 -6.88
N GLU A 184 -13.90 -23.15 -6.71
CA GLU A 184 -15.08 -22.67 -7.45
C GLU A 184 -14.86 -22.71 -8.98
N LEU A 185 -13.67 -22.32 -9.43
CA LEU A 185 -13.31 -22.24 -10.84
C LEU A 185 -12.83 -23.58 -11.42
N GLY A 186 -12.56 -24.56 -10.57
CA GLY A 186 -12.04 -25.88 -10.97
C GLY A 186 -10.58 -25.85 -11.40
N LEU A 187 -9.76 -24.95 -10.83
CA LEU A 187 -8.31 -24.97 -11.01
C LEU A 187 -7.71 -26.18 -10.31
N ASP A 188 -6.79 -26.88 -10.97
CA ASP A 188 -6.13 -28.09 -10.44
C ASP A 188 -4.94 -27.68 -9.54
N ILE A 189 -5.17 -27.54 -8.23
CA ILE A 189 -4.11 -27.28 -7.24
C ILE A 189 -3.47 -28.64 -6.88
N VAL A 190 -2.29 -28.90 -7.45
CA VAL A 190 -1.61 -30.21 -7.35
C VAL A 190 -0.64 -30.30 -6.16
N ALA A 191 -0.20 -29.18 -5.60
CA ALA A 191 0.67 -29.12 -4.42
C ALA A 191 0.46 -27.84 -3.63
N VAL A 192 0.45 -27.95 -2.30
CA VAL A 192 0.48 -26.82 -1.37
C VAL A 192 1.61 -27.05 -0.39
N SER A 193 2.53 -26.10 -0.30
CA SER A 193 3.67 -26.14 0.60
C SER A 193 3.76 -24.88 1.44
N THR A 194 4.24 -25.01 2.67
CA THR A 194 4.38 -23.89 3.60
C THR A 194 5.82 -23.68 4.03
N PHE A 195 6.06 -22.48 4.54
CA PHE A 195 7.30 -22.11 5.23
C PHE A 195 7.00 -21.11 6.37
N THR A 196 8.00 -20.73 7.14
CA THR A 196 7.94 -19.71 8.19
C THR A 196 9.03 -18.67 7.99
N ASP A 197 8.99 -17.56 8.74
CA ASP A 197 9.91 -16.42 8.58
C ASP A 197 11.39 -16.79 8.68
N ASP A 198 11.73 -17.84 9.44
CA ASP A 198 13.10 -18.34 9.60
C ASP A 198 13.59 -19.22 8.44
N THR A 199 12.76 -19.49 7.44
CA THR A 199 13.09 -20.40 6.34
C THR A 199 14.06 -19.75 5.36
N THR A 200 15.20 -20.37 5.13
CA THR A 200 16.24 -19.93 4.19
C THR A 200 16.54 -20.94 3.07
N ASP A 201 15.97 -22.14 3.13
CA ASP A 201 16.10 -23.21 2.14
C ASP A 201 14.71 -23.66 1.66
N PHE A 202 14.42 -23.43 0.40
CA PHE A 202 13.13 -23.74 -0.24
C PHE A 202 13.18 -24.99 -1.11
N SER A 203 14.23 -25.81 -0.99
CA SER A 203 14.42 -27.04 -1.80
C SER A 203 13.25 -28.02 -1.68
N VAL A 204 12.68 -28.16 -0.47
CA VAL A 204 11.55 -29.06 -0.20
C VAL A 204 10.29 -28.56 -0.92
N GLN A 205 9.96 -27.29 -0.81
CA GLN A 205 8.77 -26.67 -1.40
C GLN A 205 8.85 -26.70 -2.94
N VAL A 206 9.99 -26.33 -3.50
CA VAL A 206 10.23 -26.34 -4.96
C VAL A 206 10.23 -27.76 -5.49
N THR A 207 10.80 -28.74 -4.76
CA THR A 207 10.75 -30.17 -5.15
C THR A 207 9.31 -30.65 -5.21
N ALA A 208 8.49 -30.35 -4.20
CA ALA A 208 7.09 -30.76 -4.16
C ALA A 208 6.29 -30.24 -5.36
N ALA A 209 6.45 -28.94 -5.69
CA ALA A 209 5.82 -28.34 -6.86
C ALA A 209 6.26 -29.00 -8.18
N LYS A 210 7.56 -29.22 -8.35
CA LYS A 210 8.15 -29.85 -9.53
C LYS A 210 7.70 -31.30 -9.71
N GLU A 211 7.73 -32.13 -8.64
CA GLU A 211 7.32 -33.54 -8.70
C GLU A 211 5.82 -33.69 -8.91
N ALA A 212 4.99 -32.76 -8.43
CA ALA A 212 3.56 -32.71 -8.73
C ALA A 212 3.28 -32.32 -10.20
N GLY A 213 4.29 -31.82 -10.92
CA GLY A 213 4.20 -31.42 -12.31
C GLY A 213 3.42 -30.12 -12.50
N ALA A 214 3.51 -29.21 -11.52
CA ALA A 214 2.91 -27.89 -11.63
C ALA A 214 3.56 -27.09 -12.76
N ASP A 215 2.76 -26.45 -13.59
CA ASP A 215 3.19 -25.55 -14.66
C ASP A 215 3.08 -24.06 -14.28
N LEU A 216 2.42 -23.78 -13.12
CA LEU A 216 2.42 -22.49 -12.45
C LEU A 216 2.64 -22.66 -10.95
N VAL A 217 3.43 -21.75 -10.35
CA VAL A 217 3.61 -21.64 -8.89
C VAL A 217 3.06 -20.30 -8.44
N PHE A 218 1.99 -20.35 -7.65
CA PHE A 218 1.42 -19.17 -7.00
C PHE A 218 2.16 -18.87 -5.71
N LEU A 219 2.61 -17.64 -5.57
CA LEU A 219 3.47 -17.15 -4.49
C LEU A 219 2.83 -15.94 -3.79
N PRO A 220 1.85 -16.12 -2.89
CA PRO A 220 1.30 -15.02 -2.08
C PRO A 220 2.26 -14.70 -0.92
N ILE A 221 3.42 -14.16 -1.24
CA ILE A 221 4.54 -13.95 -0.32
C ILE A 221 5.32 -12.68 -0.67
N TYR A 222 6.20 -12.24 0.23
CA TYR A 222 7.06 -11.08 0.00
C TYR A 222 8.24 -11.39 -0.95
N TYR A 223 8.84 -10.34 -1.52
CA TYR A 223 9.88 -10.44 -2.55
C TYR A 223 11.13 -11.20 -2.10
N THR A 224 11.53 -11.10 -0.82
CA THR A 224 12.75 -11.77 -0.32
C THR A 224 12.64 -13.30 -0.38
N PRO A 225 11.66 -13.98 0.24
CA PRO A 225 11.49 -15.42 0.08
C PRO A 225 11.19 -15.81 -1.38
N ALA A 226 10.48 -14.97 -2.13
CA ALA A 226 10.21 -15.23 -3.54
C ALA A 226 11.49 -15.31 -4.35
N SER A 227 12.43 -14.37 -4.19
CA SER A 227 13.72 -14.40 -4.87
C SER A 227 14.50 -15.69 -4.59
N MET A 228 14.46 -16.18 -3.34
CA MET A 228 15.11 -17.44 -2.96
C MET A 228 14.44 -18.64 -3.64
N ILE A 229 13.10 -18.64 -3.76
CA ILE A 229 12.36 -19.70 -4.47
C ILE A 229 12.71 -19.70 -5.97
N LEU A 230 12.80 -18.53 -6.60
CA LEU A 230 13.19 -18.41 -8.00
C LEU A 230 14.62 -18.93 -8.23
N MET A 231 15.57 -18.55 -7.37
CA MET A 231 16.95 -19.05 -7.41
C MET A 231 17.00 -20.58 -7.23
N GLN A 232 16.22 -21.11 -6.29
CA GLN A 232 16.15 -22.56 -6.04
C GLN A 232 15.57 -23.31 -7.23
N ALA A 233 14.48 -22.80 -7.81
CA ALA A 233 13.84 -23.40 -9.00
C ALA A 233 14.80 -23.41 -10.19
N ASN A 234 15.52 -22.33 -10.44
CA ASN A 234 16.54 -22.25 -11.48
C ASN A 234 17.65 -23.30 -11.26
N THR A 235 18.17 -23.42 -10.02
CA THR A 235 19.20 -24.41 -9.67
C THR A 235 18.73 -25.84 -9.94
N MET A 236 17.45 -26.12 -9.75
CA MET A 236 16.83 -27.40 -9.99
C MET A 236 16.40 -27.63 -11.45
N GLY A 237 16.59 -26.66 -12.35
CA GLY A 237 16.13 -26.73 -13.73
C GLY A 237 14.59 -26.85 -13.83
N TYR A 238 13.88 -26.14 -12.95
CA TYR A 238 12.41 -26.04 -12.94
C TYR A 238 12.00 -24.62 -13.30
N ALA A 239 11.25 -24.48 -14.38
CA ALA A 239 10.87 -23.19 -14.97
C ALA A 239 9.34 -23.12 -15.20
N PRO A 240 8.53 -23.09 -14.14
CA PRO A 240 7.09 -22.85 -14.23
C PRO A 240 6.82 -21.37 -14.49
N ILE A 241 5.56 -21.03 -14.76
CA ILE A 241 5.11 -19.64 -14.59
C ILE A 241 5.11 -19.33 -13.09
N PHE A 242 5.77 -18.25 -12.66
CA PHE A 242 5.62 -17.72 -11.32
C PHE A 242 4.56 -16.62 -11.32
N PHE A 243 3.61 -16.72 -10.40
CA PHE A 243 2.54 -15.74 -10.26
C PHE A 243 2.46 -15.32 -8.79
N GLY A 244 2.54 -14.01 -8.55
CA GLY A 244 2.53 -13.44 -7.22
C GLY A 244 1.43 -12.41 -7.01
N CYS A 245 1.50 -11.78 -5.86
CA CYS A 245 0.64 -10.68 -5.43
C CYS A 245 1.47 -9.40 -5.27
N ASP A 246 0.89 -8.38 -4.66
CA ASP A 246 1.54 -7.10 -4.41
C ASP A 246 2.90 -7.22 -3.71
N GLY A 247 3.07 -8.20 -2.80
CA GLY A 247 4.34 -8.48 -2.12
C GLY A 247 5.49 -8.88 -3.04
N MET A 248 5.26 -9.12 -4.34
CA MET A 248 6.33 -9.32 -5.32
C MET A 248 6.93 -8.00 -5.82
N ASP A 249 6.22 -6.89 -5.65
CA ASP A 249 6.70 -5.61 -6.14
C ASP A 249 7.92 -5.16 -5.32
N GLY A 250 9.01 -4.94 -6.02
CA GLY A 250 10.33 -4.69 -5.42
C GLY A 250 11.36 -5.79 -5.69
N ILE A 251 10.98 -6.96 -6.21
CA ILE A 251 11.91 -8.07 -6.48
C ILE A 251 13.07 -7.65 -7.40
N LEU A 252 12.82 -6.73 -8.33
CA LEU A 252 13.84 -6.19 -9.24
C LEU A 252 14.83 -5.24 -8.56
N ALA A 253 14.53 -4.75 -7.36
CA ALA A 253 15.36 -3.82 -6.60
C ALA A 253 16.24 -4.51 -5.56
N ILE A 254 16.19 -5.84 -5.45
CA ILE A 254 17.00 -6.60 -4.49
C ILE A 254 18.47 -6.52 -4.89
N GLU A 255 19.32 -6.01 -4.00
CA GLU A 255 20.74 -5.91 -4.24
C GLU A 255 21.37 -7.30 -4.44
N GLY A 256 22.06 -7.47 -5.58
CA GLY A 256 22.75 -8.73 -5.92
C GLY A 256 21.86 -9.85 -6.44
N PHE A 257 20.56 -9.65 -6.57
CA PHE A 257 19.66 -10.61 -7.22
C PHE A 257 19.83 -10.59 -8.74
N ASP A 258 19.91 -11.77 -9.34
CA ASP A 258 19.89 -11.92 -10.79
C ASP A 258 18.46 -11.73 -11.31
N THR A 259 18.15 -10.52 -11.73
CA THR A 259 16.80 -10.14 -12.19
C THR A 259 16.31 -10.94 -13.39
N SER A 260 17.22 -11.59 -14.15
CA SER A 260 16.81 -12.49 -15.25
C SER A 260 16.03 -13.70 -14.76
N LEU A 261 16.15 -14.07 -13.49
CA LEU A 261 15.37 -15.15 -12.87
C LEU A 261 13.92 -14.79 -12.64
N ALA A 262 13.60 -13.50 -12.62
CA ALA A 262 12.24 -12.99 -12.50
C ALA A 262 11.57 -12.74 -13.86
N GLU A 263 12.26 -13.00 -14.98
CA GLU A 263 11.68 -12.82 -16.31
C GLU A 263 10.43 -13.67 -16.50
N GLY A 264 9.32 -13.08 -16.91
CA GLY A 264 8.02 -13.73 -17.06
C GLY A 264 7.24 -13.89 -15.75
N LEU A 265 7.76 -13.47 -14.58
CA LEU A 265 6.97 -13.42 -13.35
C LEU A 265 5.82 -12.44 -13.53
N MET A 266 4.62 -12.87 -13.15
CA MET A 266 3.40 -12.08 -13.21
C MET A 266 2.89 -11.76 -11.81
N MET A 267 2.22 -10.61 -11.67
CA MET A 267 1.52 -10.25 -10.43
C MET A 267 0.34 -9.31 -10.69
N LEU A 268 -0.57 -9.23 -9.71
CA LEU A 268 -1.62 -8.22 -9.70
C LEU A 268 -1.19 -7.06 -8.79
N THR A 269 -1.37 -5.84 -9.27
CA THR A 269 -1.03 -4.60 -8.57
C THR A 269 -2.04 -3.50 -8.91
N PRO A 270 -2.33 -2.55 -8.01
CA PRO A 270 -3.16 -1.40 -8.35
C PRO A 270 -2.40 -0.30 -9.10
N PHE A 271 -1.08 -0.43 -9.30
CA PHE A 271 -0.22 0.61 -9.87
C PHE A 271 0.70 0.07 -10.96
N ALA A 272 0.80 0.80 -12.06
CA ALA A 272 1.75 0.54 -13.13
C ALA A 272 2.57 1.81 -13.40
N ALA A 273 3.88 1.75 -13.10
CA ALA A 273 4.76 2.91 -13.21
C ALA A 273 4.99 3.37 -14.67
N ASP A 274 4.65 2.55 -15.65
CA ASP A 274 4.73 2.84 -17.09
C ASP A 274 3.43 3.45 -17.66
N ALA A 275 2.40 3.67 -16.84
CA ALA A 275 1.15 4.31 -17.24
C ALA A 275 1.41 5.74 -17.74
N GLN A 276 0.65 6.16 -18.76
CA GLN A 276 0.90 7.39 -19.51
C GLN A 276 -0.03 8.55 -19.11
N ASP A 277 -0.83 8.39 -18.08
CA ASP A 277 -1.62 9.50 -17.54
C ASP A 277 -0.71 10.56 -16.86
N GLU A 278 -1.16 11.81 -16.90
CA GLU A 278 -0.36 12.96 -16.45
C GLU A 278 0.06 12.85 -14.97
N LYS A 279 -0.80 12.31 -14.13
CA LYS A 279 -0.56 12.18 -12.69
C LYS A 279 0.54 11.16 -12.42
N THR A 280 0.43 9.98 -13.02
CA THR A 280 1.45 8.92 -12.89
C THR A 280 2.79 9.36 -13.45
N VAL A 281 2.83 9.95 -14.65
CA VAL A 281 4.07 10.48 -15.24
C VAL A 281 4.72 11.55 -14.34
N SER A 282 3.92 12.46 -13.76
CA SER A 282 4.43 13.48 -12.83
C SER A 282 5.02 12.87 -11.57
N PHE A 283 4.32 11.92 -10.95
CA PHE A 283 4.77 11.23 -9.74
C PHE A 283 6.07 10.44 -9.98
N VAL A 284 6.08 9.61 -11.03
CA VAL A 284 7.26 8.80 -11.39
C VAL A 284 8.48 9.68 -11.66
N THR A 285 8.28 10.80 -12.38
CA THR A 285 9.37 11.75 -12.65
C THR A 285 9.94 12.34 -11.35
N LYS A 286 9.09 12.82 -10.44
CA LYS A 286 9.51 13.39 -9.16
C LYS A 286 10.22 12.35 -8.28
N TYR A 287 9.66 11.13 -8.24
CA TYR A 287 10.28 10.06 -7.48
C TYR A 287 11.69 9.74 -7.98
N GLN A 288 11.86 9.62 -9.30
CA GLN A 288 13.16 9.37 -9.92
C GLN A 288 14.16 10.52 -9.68
N GLU A 289 13.70 11.77 -9.74
CA GLU A 289 14.55 12.95 -9.52
C GLU A 289 15.02 13.06 -8.06
N GLN A 290 14.15 12.70 -7.09
CA GLN A 290 14.46 12.87 -5.67
C GLN A 290 15.19 11.67 -5.06
N PHE A 291 14.79 10.45 -5.44
CA PHE A 291 15.24 9.22 -4.76
C PHE A 291 15.99 8.25 -5.67
N GLY A 292 15.93 8.44 -6.98
CA GLY A 292 16.45 7.50 -7.97
C GLY A 292 15.55 6.24 -8.09
N GLY A 293 15.74 5.51 -9.16
CA GLY A 293 14.93 4.29 -9.41
C GLY A 293 13.49 4.58 -9.82
N VAL A 294 12.74 3.50 -10.08
CA VAL A 294 11.32 3.55 -10.45
C VAL A 294 10.49 3.29 -9.20
N PRO A 295 9.45 4.09 -8.90
CA PRO A 295 8.58 3.82 -7.76
C PRO A 295 7.82 2.52 -7.96
N ASN A 296 7.62 1.79 -6.88
CA ASN A 296 6.71 0.64 -6.80
C ASN A 296 5.32 1.07 -6.31
N GLN A 297 4.38 0.13 -6.24
CA GLN A 297 3.02 0.42 -5.78
C GLN A 297 2.96 0.98 -4.35
N PHE A 298 3.87 0.57 -3.45
CA PHE A 298 3.90 1.02 -2.06
C PHE A 298 4.15 2.53 -1.95
N ALA A 299 4.98 3.07 -2.83
CA ALA A 299 5.17 4.52 -2.94
C ALA A 299 3.90 5.23 -3.44
N ALA A 300 3.20 4.64 -4.41
CA ALA A 300 1.97 5.19 -4.95
C ALA A 300 0.80 5.12 -3.94
N ASP A 301 0.66 4.01 -3.23
CA ASP A 301 -0.34 3.85 -2.17
C ASP A 301 -0.11 4.84 -1.01
N ALA A 302 1.14 5.06 -0.61
CA ALA A 302 1.48 6.04 0.42
C ALA A 302 1.20 7.49 -0.02
N TYR A 303 1.55 7.82 -1.26
CA TYR A 303 1.21 9.11 -1.87
C TYR A 303 -0.30 9.35 -1.83
N ASP A 304 -1.08 8.37 -2.28
CA ASP A 304 -2.54 8.42 -2.25
C ASP A 304 -3.09 8.48 -0.82
N GLY A 305 -2.48 7.75 0.12
CA GLY A 305 -2.83 7.76 1.54
C GLY A 305 -2.68 9.15 2.19
N ILE A 306 -1.59 9.85 1.91
CA ILE A 306 -1.39 11.23 2.37
C ILE A 306 -2.45 12.17 1.77
N TYR A 307 -2.78 12.03 0.49
CA TYR A 307 -3.85 12.81 -0.12
C TYR A 307 -5.22 12.49 0.48
N ALA A 308 -5.48 11.24 0.85
CA ALA A 308 -6.72 10.85 1.52
C ALA A 308 -6.81 11.47 2.92
N LEU A 309 -5.73 11.39 3.72
CA LEU A 309 -5.65 12.05 5.04
C LEU A 309 -5.86 13.56 4.93
N ALA A 310 -5.19 14.21 3.97
CA ALA A 310 -5.34 15.66 3.76
C ALA A 310 -6.78 16.03 3.36
N ALA A 311 -7.39 15.28 2.45
CA ALA A 311 -8.78 15.51 2.03
C ALA A 311 -9.78 15.32 3.19
N ALA A 312 -9.56 14.29 4.03
CA ALA A 312 -10.37 14.06 5.21
C ALA A 312 -10.20 15.18 6.25
N CYS A 313 -8.97 15.61 6.52
CA CYS A 313 -8.69 16.74 7.40
C CYS A 313 -9.33 18.04 6.90
N GLU A 314 -9.20 18.36 5.63
CA GLU A 314 -9.82 19.55 5.02
C GLU A 314 -11.35 19.52 5.16
N LYS A 315 -11.98 18.38 4.80
CA LYS A 315 -13.42 18.18 4.91
C LYS A 315 -13.92 18.31 6.34
N ALA A 316 -13.19 17.72 7.29
CA ALA A 316 -13.56 17.71 8.70
C ALA A 316 -13.21 19.02 9.43
N GLY A 317 -12.32 19.85 8.88
CA GLY A 317 -11.82 21.05 9.52
C GLY A 317 -10.79 20.75 10.63
N VAL A 318 -10.05 19.66 10.52
CA VAL A 318 -8.93 19.32 11.41
C VAL A 318 -7.78 20.30 11.17
N THR A 319 -7.17 20.76 12.25
CA THR A 319 -6.02 21.68 12.25
C THR A 319 -4.92 21.16 13.19
N ALA A 320 -3.78 21.81 13.19
CA ALA A 320 -2.67 21.50 14.11
C ALA A 320 -3.05 21.59 15.61
N ASP A 321 -4.08 22.37 15.94
CA ASP A 321 -4.56 22.55 17.32
C ASP A 321 -5.64 21.53 17.72
N THR A 322 -6.10 20.69 16.79
CA THR A 322 -7.11 19.66 17.08
C THR A 322 -6.47 18.54 17.92
N SER A 323 -7.14 18.14 19.00
CA SER A 323 -6.65 17.01 19.81
C SER A 323 -6.63 15.71 18.98
N VAL A 324 -5.80 14.76 19.38
CA VAL A 324 -5.67 13.46 18.68
C VAL A 324 -7.01 12.74 18.65
N GLU A 325 -7.74 12.66 19.77
CA GLU A 325 -9.04 12.01 19.89
C GLU A 325 -10.11 12.70 19.03
N ASP A 326 -10.20 14.04 19.09
CA ASP A 326 -11.15 14.78 18.23
C ASP A 326 -10.79 14.63 16.74
N ALA A 327 -9.50 14.69 16.39
CA ALA A 327 -9.04 14.49 15.02
C ALA A 327 -9.42 13.09 14.51
N CYS A 328 -9.29 12.05 15.34
CA CYS A 328 -9.69 10.69 15.01
C CYS A 328 -11.17 10.63 14.64
N ASP A 329 -12.06 11.08 15.52
CA ASP A 329 -13.51 11.04 15.29
C ASP A 329 -13.94 11.85 14.07
N MET A 330 -13.35 13.03 13.89
CA MET A 330 -13.60 13.91 12.76
C MET A 330 -13.15 13.29 11.43
N VAL A 331 -11.97 12.65 11.41
CA VAL A 331 -11.43 12.00 10.22
C VAL A 331 -12.25 10.75 9.86
N ILE A 332 -12.65 9.91 10.83
CA ILE A 332 -13.52 8.76 10.59
C ILE A 332 -14.80 9.18 9.86
N ALA A 333 -15.46 10.23 10.36
CA ALA A 333 -16.69 10.74 9.73
C ALA A 333 -16.43 11.25 8.29
N ALA A 334 -15.32 11.93 8.06
CA ALA A 334 -14.96 12.47 6.75
C ALA A 334 -14.58 11.37 5.74
N MET A 335 -13.86 10.33 6.17
CA MET A 335 -13.42 9.22 5.32
C MET A 335 -14.58 8.52 4.61
N GLN A 336 -15.73 8.40 5.25
CA GLN A 336 -16.92 7.77 4.67
C GLN A 336 -17.64 8.64 3.63
N GLU A 337 -17.23 9.90 3.48
CA GLU A 337 -17.88 10.87 2.60
C GLU A 337 -16.95 11.42 1.51
N ILE A 338 -15.65 11.15 1.58
CA ILE A 338 -14.70 11.58 0.57
C ILE A 338 -14.55 10.55 -0.56
N GLN A 339 -14.16 11.05 -1.73
CA GLN A 339 -13.65 10.27 -2.84
C GLN A 339 -12.31 10.87 -3.26
N VAL A 340 -11.30 10.03 -3.44
CA VAL A 340 -9.97 10.45 -3.84
C VAL A 340 -9.59 9.78 -5.15
N GLU A 341 -9.27 10.61 -6.14
CA GLU A 341 -8.70 10.15 -7.41
C GLU A 341 -7.19 10.01 -7.24
N GLY A 342 -6.73 8.79 -7.03
CA GLY A 342 -5.34 8.46 -6.74
C GLY A 342 -4.52 8.02 -7.96
N LEU A 343 -3.26 7.69 -7.70
CA LEU A 343 -2.37 6.97 -8.62
C LEU A 343 -2.79 5.50 -8.78
N THR A 344 -3.37 4.96 -7.71
CA THR A 344 -3.77 3.55 -7.59
C THR A 344 -5.28 3.37 -7.83
N GLY A 345 -5.94 4.36 -8.42
CA GLY A 345 -7.35 4.38 -8.78
C GLY A 345 -8.20 5.32 -7.95
N THR A 346 -9.52 5.26 -8.20
CA THR A 346 -10.51 6.03 -7.43
C THR A 346 -10.82 5.30 -6.13
N MET A 347 -10.66 5.97 -5.01
CA MET A 347 -10.83 5.40 -3.69
C MET A 347 -12.03 5.99 -2.95
N THR A 348 -12.83 5.12 -2.37
CA THR A 348 -13.87 5.42 -1.38
C THR A 348 -13.79 4.36 -0.28
N TRP A 349 -14.17 4.74 0.92
CA TRP A 349 -14.11 3.85 2.08
C TRP A 349 -15.48 3.58 2.65
N ASP A 350 -15.70 2.36 3.09
CA ASP A 350 -16.88 1.99 3.87
C ASP A 350 -16.64 2.13 5.38
N ALA A 351 -17.65 1.84 6.17
CA ALA A 351 -17.60 1.93 7.63
C ALA A 351 -16.66 0.89 8.29
N THR A 352 -16.17 -0.09 7.52
CA THR A 352 -15.19 -1.08 7.99
C THR A 352 -13.74 -0.65 7.75
N GLY A 353 -13.54 0.54 7.18
CA GLY A 353 -12.21 1.03 6.81
C GLY A 353 -11.63 0.39 5.54
N SER A 354 -12.42 -0.45 4.86
CA SER A 354 -11.99 -1.09 3.61
C SER A 354 -12.15 -0.15 2.41
N VAL A 355 -11.23 -0.27 1.46
CA VAL A 355 -11.23 0.45 0.19
C VAL A 355 -11.49 -0.52 -0.97
N THR A 356 -12.18 -0.07 -2.00
CA THR A 356 -12.33 -0.85 -3.23
C THR A 356 -11.24 -0.44 -4.21
N LYS A 357 -10.44 -1.43 -4.64
CA LYS A 357 -9.41 -1.27 -5.68
C LYS A 357 -9.60 -2.27 -6.81
N THR A 358 -9.23 -1.86 -8.02
CA THR A 358 -9.23 -2.74 -9.19
C THR A 358 -7.78 -3.07 -9.53
N PRO A 359 -7.40 -4.36 -9.54
CA PRO A 359 -6.04 -4.74 -9.88
C PRO A 359 -5.76 -4.59 -11.37
N THR A 360 -4.51 -4.34 -11.69
CA THR A 360 -3.92 -4.43 -13.01
C THR A 360 -2.92 -5.59 -13.01
N ALA A 361 -2.90 -6.40 -14.06
CA ALA A 361 -1.88 -7.42 -14.19
C ALA A 361 -0.61 -6.81 -14.81
N VAL A 362 0.52 -7.12 -14.21
CA VAL A 362 1.85 -6.78 -14.75
C VAL A 362 2.69 -8.04 -14.89
N VAL A 363 3.63 -7.99 -15.83
CA VAL A 363 4.62 -9.04 -16.06
C VAL A 363 6.02 -8.41 -16.10
N ILE A 364 7.01 -9.12 -15.57
CA ILE A 364 8.41 -8.71 -15.71
C ILE A 364 8.89 -9.14 -17.09
N LYS A 365 9.31 -8.15 -17.89
CA LYS A 365 9.84 -8.33 -19.23
C LYS A 365 11.04 -7.41 -19.48
N ASP A 366 12.15 -8.01 -19.97
CA ASP A 366 13.39 -7.29 -20.20
C ASP A 366 13.90 -6.54 -18.94
N GLY A 367 13.65 -7.11 -17.75
CA GLY A 367 14.04 -6.56 -16.45
C GLY A 367 13.21 -5.34 -15.99
N ALA A 368 12.01 -5.14 -16.51
CA ALA A 368 11.08 -4.08 -16.10
C ALA A 368 9.67 -4.63 -15.90
N TYR A 369 8.90 -3.99 -15.03
CA TYR A 369 7.47 -4.24 -14.92
C TYR A 369 6.75 -3.59 -16.09
N VAL A 370 5.95 -4.35 -16.82
CA VAL A 370 5.12 -3.87 -17.92
C VAL A 370 3.70 -4.39 -17.75
N SER A 371 2.71 -3.62 -18.18
CA SER A 371 1.32 -4.06 -18.17
C SER A 371 1.17 -5.36 -18.97
N ALA A 372 0.54 -6.37 -18.38
CA ALA A 372 0.19 -7.60 -19.08
C ALA A 372 -1.09 -7.35 -19.90
N GLU A 373 -1.03 -7.61 -21.24
CA GLU A 373 -2.16 -7.49 -22.15
C GLU A 373 -3.16 -8.65 -21.98
#